data_c2205f0fb7aedb20525dc1477ff35175
#
_entry.id   c2205f0fb7aedb20525dc1477ff35175
#
_cell.length_a   1.000
_cell.length_b   1.000
_cell.length_c   1.000
_cell.angle_alpha   90.00
_cell.angle_beta   90.00
_cell.angle_gamma   90.00
#
_symmetry.space_group_name_H-M   'P 1'
#
loop_
_entity.id
_entity.type
_entity.pdbx_description
1 polymer ?
#
loop_
_entity_poly.entity_id
_entity_poly.type
_entity_poly.pdbx_seq_one_letter_code
_entity_poly.pdbx_strand_id
1 'polypeptide(L)'
;MNERLKPFEEKMKKTIGNLDGELSAIRAGRANPNVLNKIMVDYYGTPTPIQQVANISVPEARMIQIQPWEKKIIKDIEKAILMSDIGINPTNDGTTVRLLFPELTEDRRKELVKDVKKKGEAAKVAIRNIRRDGIDSVKKLKGSDVSEDEMKDMEDDLQKLTDKYVNTWRSEE
;
A
#
# COMPACT_ATOMS: atom_id res chain seq x y z
N MET A 1 -15.87 6.41 -22.65
CA MET A 1 -14.68 7.09 -22.09
C MET A 1 -13.51 6.99 -23.07
N ASN A 2 -12.73 8.04 -23.21
CA ASN A 2 -11.61 8.08 -24.14
C ASN A 2 -10.50 7.13 -23.67
N GLU A 3 -9.93 6.35 -24.62
CA GLU A 3 -8.86 5.39 -24.31
C GLU A 3 -7.61 6.02 -23.71
N ARG A 4 -7.35 7.29 -24.01
CA ARG A 4 -6.21 8.04 -23.46
C ARG A 4 -6.30 8.23 -21.94
N LEU A 5 -7.50 8.07 -21.35
CA LEU A 5 -7.72 8.18 -19.91
C LEU A 5 -7.56 6.85 -19.18
N LYS A 6 -7.47 5.73 -19.87
CA LYS A 6 -7.32 4.41 -19.26
C LYS A 6 -6.13 4.30 -18.30
N PRO A 7 -4.93 4.82 -18.61
CA PRO A 7 -3.81 4.75 -17.67
C PRO A 7 -4.09 5.46 -16.35
N PHE A 8 -4.83 6.56 -16.38
CA PHE A 8 -5.19 7.31 -15.17
C PHE A 8 -6.24 6.57 -14.36
N GLU A 9 -7.23 5.97 -15.01
CA GLU A 9 -8.22 5.12 -14.34
C GLU A 9 -7.56 3.92 -13.68
N GLU A 10 -6.62 3.25 -14.35
CA GLU A 10 -5.87 2.12 -13.81
C GLU A 10 -5.07 2.52 -12.56
N LYS A 11 -4.44 3.68 -12.56
CA LYS A 11 -3.73 4.21 -11.40
C LYS A 11 -4.69 4.48 -10.22
N MET A 12 -5.86 5.03 -10.50
CA MET A 12 -6.89 5.27 -9.48
C MET A 12 -7.40 3.96 -8.89
N LYS A 13 -7.72 2.97 -9.73
CA LYS A 13 -8.12 1.63 -9.31
C LYS A 13 -7.08 0.97 -8.41
N LYS A 14 -5.82 1.06 -8.80
CA LYS A 14 -4.71 0.50 -8.04
C LYS A 14 -4.58 1.17 -6.66
N THR A 15 -4.74 2.48 -6.60
CA THR A 15 -4.70 3.23 -5.34
C THR A 15 -5.79 2.76 -4.38
N ILE A 16 -7.02 2.63 -4.86
CA ILE A 16 -8.15 2.17 -4.06
C ILE A 16 -8.01 0.68 -3.71
N GLY A 17 -7.56 -0.15 -4.64
CA GLY A 17 -7.32 -1.57 -4.39
C GLY A 17 -6.29 -1.81 -3.29
N ASN A 18 -5.21 -1.05 -3.26
CA ASN A 18 -4.20 -1.12 -2.20
C ASN A 18 -4.80 -0.70 -0.85
N LEU A 19 -5.60 0.36 -0.84
CA LEU A 19 -6.27 0.82 0.38
C LEU A 19 -7.26 -0.23 0.89
N ASP A 20 -8.07 -0.82 0.03
CA ASP A 20 -9.02 -1.89 0.38
C ASP A 20 -8.30 -3.09 1.00
N GLY A 21 -7.17 -3.50 0.44
CA GLY A 21 -6.36 -4.58 0.97
C GLY A 21 -5.86 -4.30 2.38
N GLU A 22 -5.37 -3.09 2.63
CA GLU A 22 -4.91 -2.67 3.96
C GLU A 22 -6.05 -2.62 4.97
N LEU A 23 -7.22 -2.08 4.58
CA LEU A 23 -8.40 -2.00 5.44
C LEU A 23 -8.98 -3.38 5.75
N SER A 24 -9.00 -4.28 4.79
CA SER A 24 -9.46 -5.65 4.99
C SER A 24 -8.60 -6.39 6.01
N ALA A 25 -7.28 -6.21 5.97
CA ALA A 25 -6.36 -6.77 6.94
C ALA A 25 -6.63 -6.24 8.35
N ILE A 26 -6.90 -4.94 8.49
CA ILE A 26 -7.22 -4.31 9.77
C ILE A 26 -8.56 -4.83 10.32
N ARG A 27 -9.61 -4.92 9.49
CA ARG A 27 -10.93 -5.43 9.87
C ARG A 27 -10.89 -6.88 10.34
N ALA A 28 -10.09 -7.70 9.68
CA ALA A 28 -9.91 -9.11 10.05
C ALA A 28 -9.09 -9.30 11.33
N GLY A 29 -8.51 -8.23 11.88
CA GLY A 29 -7.60 -8.32 13.03
C GLY A 29 -6.30 -9.06 12.70
N ARG A 30 -6.00 -9.22 11.41
CA ARG A 30 -4.82 -9.93 10.95
C ARG A 30 -3.58 -9.04 10.93
N ALA A 31 -2.45 -9.64 11.23
CA ALA A 31 -1.16 -9.02 10.98
C ALA A 31 -1.02 -8.72 9.48
N ASN A 32 -0.56 -7.50 9.16
CA ASN A 32 -0.41 -7.08 7.78
C ASN A 32 1.06 -7.24 7.35
N PRO A 33 1.38 -8.13 6.39
CA PRO A 33 2.76 -8.32 5.93
C PRO A 33 3.34 -7.07 5.25
N ASN A 34 2.51 -6.10 4.85
CA ASN A 34 2.99 -4.83 4.28
C ASN A 34 3.84 -4.01 5.25
N VAL A 35 3.76 -4.25 6.55
CA VAL A 35 4.65 -3.59 7.53
C VAL A 35 6.12 -3.91 7.27
N LEU A 36 6.41 -4.99 6.57
CA LEU A 36 7.77 -5.42 6.21
C LEU A 36 8.28 -4.78 4.90
N ASN A 37 7.44 -4.09 4.14
CA ASN A 37 7.81 -3.55 2.82
C ASN A 37 8.95 -2.54 2.87
N LYS A 38 9.12 -1.84 3.97
CA LYS A 38 10.18 -0.83 4.15
C LYS A 38 11.44 -1.38 4.79
N ILE A 39 11.41 -2.65 5.19
CA ILE A 39 12.55 -3.26 5.87
C ILE A 39 13.55 -3.79 4.87
N MET A 40 14.79 -3.32 4.98
CA MET A 40 15.92 -3.80 4.19
C MET A 40 16.83 -4.66 5.05
N VAL A 41 17.21 -5.79 4.51
CA VAL A 41 18.14 -6.72 5.14
C VAL A 41 19.50 -6.61 4.46
N ASP A 42 20.56 -6.62 5.24
CA ASP A 42 21.92 -6.68 4.69
C ASP A 42 22.17 -8.09 4.15
N TYR A 43 22.12 -8.20 2.82
CA TYR A 43 22.36 -9.43 2.10
C TYR A 43 23.69 -9.33 1.34
N TYR A 44 24.73 -9.96 1.88
CA TYR A 44 26.10 -9.91 1.34
C TYR A 44 26.60 -8.46 1.10
N GLY A 45 26.33 -7.57 2.06
CA GLY A 45 26.73 -6.17 1.99
C GLY A 45 25.81 -5.25 1.19
N THR A 46 24.73 -5.78 0.61
CA THR A 46 23.78 -5.02 -0.18
C THR A 46 22.42 -4.95 0.52
N PRO A 47 21.87 -3.75 0.78
CA PRO A 47 20.51 -3.64 1.32
C PRO A 47 19.51 -4.24 0.34
N THR A 48 18.77 -5.26 0.78
CA THR A 48 17.82 -6.00 -0.05
C THR A 48 16.47 -6.06 0.66
N PRO A 49 15.35 -5.83 -0.05
CA PRO A 49 14.03 -6.00 0.55
C PRO A 49 13.85 -7.40 1.12
N ILE A 50 13.24 -7.48 2.30
CA ILE A 50 13.06 -8.74 3.02
C ILE A 50 12.30 -9.79 2.19
N GLN A 51 11.38 -9.34 1.33
CA GLN A 51 10.59 -10.22 0.46
C GLN A 51 11.43 -10.94 -0.60
N GLN A 52 12.59 -10.40 -0.92
CA GLN A 52 13.50 -10.99 -1.92
C GLN A 52 14.42 -12.06 -1.34
N VAL A 53 14.57 -12.13 -0.04
CA VAL A 53 15.49 -13.06 0.65
C VAL A 53 14.75 -14.08 1.51
N ALA A 54 13.44 -13.95 1.65
CA ALA A 54 12.62 -14.81 2.50
C ALA A 54 11.21 -14.96 1.96
N ASN A 55 10.58 -16.08 2.32
CA ASN A 55 9.16 -16.29 2.09
C ASN A 55 8.39 -15.78 3.30
N ILE A 56 7.40 -14.91 3.06
CA ILE A 56 6.59 -14.30 4.12
C ILE A 56 5.19 -14.89 4.06
N SER A 57 4.69 -15.36 5.21
CA SER A 57 3.35 -15.91 5.35
C SER A 57 2.71 -15.44 6.64
N VAL A 58 1.38 -15.56 6.72
CA VAL A 58 0.59 -15.23 7.91
C VAL A 58 -0.18 -16.49 8.31
N PRO A 59 0.47 -17.45 9.02
CA PRO A 59 -0.17 -18.72 9.38
C PRO A 59 -1.31 -18.55 10.39
N GLU A 60 -1.22 -17.53 11.23
CA GLU A 60 -2.26 -17.17 12.20
C GLU A 60 -2.58 -15.69 12.11
N ALA A 61 -3.77 -15.30 12.58
CA ALA A 61 -4.26 -13.92 12.44
C ALA A 61 -3.29 -12.84 12.95
N ARG A 62 -2.52 -13.15 13.99
CA ARG A 62 -1.61 -12.19 14.65
C ARG A 62 -0.13 -12.57 14.53
N MET A 63 0.20 -13.48 13.64
CA MET A 63 1.57 -13.95 13.45
C MET A 63 2.02 -13.75 12.01
N ILE A 64 3.17 -13.12 11.83
CA ILE A 64 3.88 -13.10 10.54
C ILE A 64 5.06 -14.05 10.65
N GLN A 65 5.15 -14.98 9.71
CA GLN A 65 6.24 -15.93 9.62
C GLN A 65 7.14 -15.57 8.45
N ILE A 66 8.43 -15.41 8.74
CA ILE A 66 9.45 -15.09 7.75
C ILE A 66 10.39 -16.29 7.66
N GLN A 67 10.35 -16.99 6.55
CA GLN A 67 11.22 -18.13 6.31
C GLN A 67 12.30 -17.74 5.30
N PRO A 68 13.52 -17.48 5.76
CA PRO A 68 14.60 -17.14 4.84
C PRO A 68 15.01 -18.35 4.01
N TRP A 69 15.39 -18.09 2.77
CA TRP A 69 15.90 -19.16 1.90
C TRP A 69 17.27 -19.65 2.34
N GLU A 70 18.04 -18.81 3.03
CA GLU A 70 19.32 -19.13 3.61
C GLU A 70 19.29 -18.92 5.13
N LYS A 71 19.62 -19.94 5.90
CA LYS A 71 19.63 -19.86 7.37
C LYS A 71 20.61 -18.81 7.91
N LYS A 72 21.64 -18.50 7.13
CA LYS A 72 22.69 -17.54 7.53
C LYS A 72 22.16 -16.12 7.74
N ILE A 73 21.05 -15.75 7.07
CA ILE A 73 20.52 -14.39 7.15
C ILE A 73 19.47 -14.19 8.25
N ILE A 74 19.15 -15.21 9.04
CA ILE A 74 18.18 -15.11 10.15
C ILE A 74 18.56 -13.98 11.09
N LYS A 75 19.81 -13.91 11.51
CA LYS A 75 20.30 -12.86 12.41
C LYS A 75 20.20 -11.47 11.79
N ASP A 76 20.48 -11.37 10.51
CA ASP A 76 20.38 -10.10 9.77
C ASP A 76 18.92 -9.64 9.66
N ILE A 77 17.99 -10.57 9.44
CA ILE A 77 16.55 -10.30 9.42
C ILE A 77 16.08 -9.82 10.81
N GLU A 78 16.45 -10.52 11.87
CA GLU A 78 16.11 -10.10 13.23
C GLU A 78 16.64 -8.71 13.55
N LYS A 79 17.89 -8.44 13.21
CA LYS A 79 18.51 -7.14 13.42
C LYS A 79 17.78 -6.05 12.66
N ALA A 80 17.43 -6.29 11.39
CA ALA A 80 16.70 -5.34 10.57
C ALA A 80 15.31 -5.02 11.17
N ILE A 81 14.62 -6.02 11.70
CA ILE A 81 13.31 -5.85 12.35
C ILE A 81 13.46 -5.08 13.66
N LEU A 82 14.46 -5.39 14.49
CA LEU A 82 14.71 -4.66 15.74
C LEU A 82 15.04 -3.19 15.51
N MET A 83 15.71 -2.87 14.41
CA MET A 83 16.04 -1.49 14.04
C MET A 83 14.90 -0.77 13.36
N SER A 84 13.81 -1.46 13.02
CA SER A 84 12.63 -0.87 12.36
C SER A 84 11.65 -0.30 13.37
N ASP A 85 10.68 0.47 12.89
CA ASP A 85 9.63 1.11 13.69
C ASP A 85 8.46 0.18 14.02
N ILE A 86 8.55 -1.11 13.73
CA ILE A 86 7.45 -2.05 13.96
C ILE A 86 7.13 -2.20 15.44
N GLY A 87 8.15 -2.09 16.31
CA GLY A 87 7.95 -2.18 17.77
C GLY A 87 7.65 -3.58 18.28
N ILE A 88 7.94 -4.61 17.50
CA ILE A 88 7.72 -6.02 17.83
C ILE A 88 9.05 -6.74 17.85
N ASN A 89 9.30 -7.50 18.94
CA ASN A 89 10.51 -8.30 19.04
C ASN A 89 10.36 -9.59 18.25
N PRO A 90 11.27 -9.87 17.30
CA PRO A 90 11.24 -11.12 16.55
C PRO A 90 11.71 -12.28 17.42
N THR A 91 11.15 -13.47 17.15
CA THR A 91 11.61 -14.73 17.71
C THR A 91 12.03 -15.65 16.57
N ASN A 92 12.98 -16.56 16.81
CA ASN A 92 13.34 -17.54 15.81
C ASN A 92 13.45 -18.96 16.42
N ASP A 93 13.25 -19.96 15.58
CA ASP A 93 13.41 -21.37 15.93
C ASP A 93 14.65 -22.01 15.27
N GLY A 94 15.53 -21.18 14.72
CA GLY A 94 16.72 -21.61 13.96
C GLY A 94 16.50 -21.73 12.46
N THR A 95 15.26 -21.75 11.97
CA THR A 95 14.90 -21.85 10.55
C THR A 95 13.94 -20.75 10.08
N THR A 96 13.17 -20.22 11.01
CA THR A 96 12.10 -19.26 10.72
C THR A 96 12.09 -18.15 11.74
N VAL A 97 11.88 -16.92 11.29
CA VAL A 97 11.64 -15.75 12.15
C VAL A 97 10.15 -15.53 12.28
N ARG A 98 9.66 -15.32 13.49
CA ARG A 98 8.25 -15.10 13.78
C ARG A 98 8.04 -13.76 14.45
N LEU A 99 7.02 -13.05 14.00
CA LEU A 99 6.54 -11.81 14.60
C LEU A 99 5.15 -12.04 15.14
N LEU A 100 5.02 -12.01 16.48
CA LEU A 100 3.73 -12.16 17.15
C LEU A 100 3.20 -10.79 17.53
N PHE A 101 2.07 -10.40 16.93
CA PHE A 101 1.40 -9.14 17.23
C PHE A 101 0.49 -9.30 18.45
N PRO A 102 0.47 -8.31 19.38
CA PRO A 102 -0.39 -8.38 20.54
C PRO A 102 -1.88 -8.26 20.19
N GLU A 103 -2.76 -8.68 21.10
CA GLU A 103 -4.19 -8.46 20.95
C GLU A 103 -4.53 -6.97 20.86
N LEU A 104 -5.61 -6.68 20.14
CA LEU A 104 -6.10 -5.31 20.01
C LEU A 104 -6.66 -4.81 21.33
N THR A 105 -5.96 -3.88 21.98
CA THR A 105 -6.47 -3.10 23.09
C THR A 105 -7.34 -1.96 22.57
N GLU A 106 -8.14 -1.31 23.45
CA GLU A 106 -8.90 -0.11 23.05
C GLU A 106 -7.99 1.00 22.54
N ASP A 107 -6.84 1.21 23.19
CA ASP A 107 -5.87 2.21 22.75
C ASP A 107 -5.32 1.91 21.37
N ARG A 108 -5.04 0.64 21.09
CA ARG A 108 -4.59 0.21 19.76
C ARG A 108 -5.68 0.39 18.70
N ARG A 109 -6.94 0.12 19.04
CA ARG A 109 -8.07 0.37 18.15
C ARG A 109 -8.19 1.84 17.78
N LYS A 110 -8.02 2.74 18.76
CA LYS A 110 -8.04 4.20 18.51
C LYS A 110 -6.90 4.62 17.58
N GLU A 111 -5.70 4.07 17.76
CA GLU A 111 -4.57 4.32 16.86
C GLU A 111 -4.87 3.83 15.46
N LEU A 112 -5.46 2.64 15.31
CA LEU A 112 -5.84 2.09 14.01
C LEU A 112 -6.88 2.95 13.30
N VAL A 113 -7.85 3.49 14.01
CA VAL A 113 -8.84 4.42 13.45
C VAL A 113 -8.15 5.67 12.90
N LYS A 114 -7.19 6.22 13.63
CA LYS A 114 -6.40 7.37 13.15
C LYS A 114 -5.59 7.01 11.91
N ASP A 115 -4.98 5.83 11.89
CA ASP A 115 -4.20 5.35 10.75
C ASP A 115 -5.08 5.15 9.51
N VAL A 116 -6.28 4.60 9.68
CA VAL A 116 -7.25 4.44 8.61
C VAL A 116 -7.63 5.79 8.01
N LYS A 117 -7.89 6.79 8.85
CA LYS A 117 -8.19 8.16 8.39
C LYS A 117 -7.03 8.76 7.62
N LYS A 118 -5.80 8.61 8.11
CA LYS A 118 -4.60 9.09 7.41
C LYS A 118 -4.42 8.42 6.06
N LYS A 119 -4.59 7.11 6.00
CA LYS A 119 -4.49 6.35 4.74
C LYS A 119 -5.56 6.75 3.75
N GLY A 120 -6.77 6.97 4.22
CA GLY A 120 -7.86 7.47 3.40
C GLY A 120 -7.60 8.87 2.84
N GLU A 121 -7.11 9.79 3.64
CA GLU A 121 -6.73 11.12 3.18
C GLU A 121 -5.57 11.07 2.18
N ALA A 122 -4.56 10.23 2.44
CA ALA A 122 -3.45 10.03 1.51
C ALA A 122 -3.93 9.45 0.17
N ALA A 123 -4.87 8.53 0.19
CA ALA A 123 -5.47 7.97 -1.02
C ALA A 123 -6.26 9.02 -1.82
N LYS A 124 -7.02 9.88 -1.15
CA LYS A 124 -7.73 11.00 -1.79
C LYS A 124 -6.76 11.96 -2.46
N VAL A 125 -5.67 12.31 -1.77
CA VAL A 125 -4.63 13.18 -2.34
C VAL A 125 -3.98 12.52 -3.56
N ALA A 126 -3.68 11.22 -3.49
CA ALA A 126 -3.12 10.47 -4.61
C ALA A 126 -4.06 10.49 -5.83
N ILE A 127 -5.37 10.28 -5.61
CA ILE A 127 -6.36 10.32 -6.69
C ILE A 127 -6.45 11.72 -7.30
N ARG A 128 -6.44 12.77 -6.49
CA ARG A 128 -6.45 14.15 -6.97
C ARG A 128 -5.19 14.48 -7.78
N ASN A 129 -4.03 13.98 -7.37
CA ASN A 129 -2.78 14.15 -8.11
C ASN A 129 -2.84 13.41 -9.46
N ILE A 130 -3.40 12.22 -9.50
CA ILE A 130 -3.62 11.47 -10.75
C ILE A 130 -4.56 12.26 -11.68
N ARG A 131 -5.62 12.84 -11.15
CA ARG A 131 -6.53 13.72 -11.93
C ARG A 131 -5.77 14.92 -12.48
N ARG A 132 -4.94 15.57 -11.69
CA ARG A 132 -4.13 16.72 -12.12
C ARG A 132 -3.20 16.33 -13.26
N ASP A 133 -2.50 15.22 -13.14
CA ASP A 133 -1.63 14.69 -14.19
C ASP A 133 -2.40 14.39 -15.47
N GLY A 134 -3.61 13.83 -15.32
CA GLY A 134 -4.51 13.58 -16.43
C GLY A 134 -4.95 14.85 -17.14
N ILE A 135 -5.32 15.88 -16.39
CA ILE A 135 -5.70 17.19 -16.95
C ILE A 135 -4.53 17.83 -17.67
N ASP A 136 -3.33 17.81 -17.09
CA ASP A 136 -2.12 18.34 -17.71
C ASP A 136 -1.81 17.60 -19.02
N SER A 137 -1.98 16.28 -19.03
CA SER A 137 -1.81 15.47 -20.22
C SER A 137 -2.82 15.84 -21.33
N VAL A 138 -4.08 16.10 -20.98
CA VAL A 138 -5.12 16.56 -21.90
C VAL A 138 -4.76 17.94 -22.47
N LYS A 139 -4.30 18.86 -21.63
CA LYS A 139 -3.91 20.21 -22.07
C LYS A 139 -2.76 20.20 -23.08
N LYS A 140 -1.85 19.23 -22.97
CA LYS A 140 -0.76 19.06 -23.95
C LYS A 140 -1.24 18.65 -25.34
N LEU A 141 -2.49 18.18 -25.46
CA LEU A 141 -3.09 17.82 -26.74
C LEU A 141 -3.61 19.04 -27.51
N LYS A 142 -3.57 20.23 -26.92
CA LYS A 142 -3.96 21.48 -27.60
C LYS A 142 -3.11 21.69 -28.84
N GLY A 143 -3.79 21.88 -30.00
CA GLY A 143 -3.12 22.01 -31.29
C GLY A 143 -2.81 20.69 -31.99
N SER A 144 -3.19 19.53 -31.39
CA SER A 144 -3.13 18.21 -32.02
C SER A 144 -4.45 17.88 -32.73
N ASP A 145 -4.62 16.64 -33.18
CA ASP A 145 -5.83 16.13 -33.83
C ASP A 145 -7.08 16.12 -32.95
N VAL A 146 -6.93 16.44 -31.66
CA VAL A 146 -8.02 16.44 -30.68
C VAL A 146 -8.67 17.81 -30.64
N SER A 147 -10.02 17.84 -30.84
CA SER A 147 -10.80 19.07 -30.76
C SER A 147 -10.88 19.61 -29.32
N GLU A 148 -11.19 20.90 -29.18
CA GLU A 148 -11.42 21.52 -27.87
C GLU A 148 -12.59 20.87 -27.12
N ASP A 149 -13.65 20.47 -27.84
CA ASP A 149 -14.79 19.77 -27.26
C ASP A 149 -14.41 18.40 -26.72
N GLU A 150 -13.58 17.65 -27.46
CA GLU A 150 -13.04 16.36 -26.95
C GLU A 150 -12.16 16.53 -25.72
N MET A 151 -11.34 17.57 -25.68
CA MET A 151 -10.51 17.90 -24.53
C MET A 151 -11.36 18.20 -23.30
N LYS A 152 -12.44 18.97 -23.47
CA LYS A 152 -13.38 19.26 -22.39
C LYS A 152 -14.08 17.99 -21.89
N ASP A 153 -14.51 17.13 -22.79
CA ASP A 153 -15.12 15.85 -22.46
C ASP A 153 -14.14 14.96 -21.66
N MET A 154 -12.87 14.94 -22.05
CA MET A 154 -11.83 14.20 -21.29
C MET A 154 -11.63 14.76 -19.89
N GLU A 155 -11.61 16.09 -19.73
CA GLU A 155 -11.51 16.74 -18.42
C GLU A 155 -12.72 16.41 -17.55
N ASP A 156 -13.93 16.43 -18.11
CA ASP A 156 -15.16 16.06 -17.42
C ASP A 156 -15.14 14.59 -17.00
N ASP A 157 -14.66 13.70 -17.87
CA ASP A 157 -14.51 12.26 -17.56
C ASP A 157 -13.52 12.04 -16.45
N LEU A 158 -12.39 12.76 -16.42
CA LEU A 158 -11.41 12.69 -15.32
C LEU A 158 -12.03 13.13 -14.00
N GLN A 159 -12.85 14.17 -14.01
CA GLN A 159 -13.56 14.61 -12.81
C GLN A 159 -14.55 13.55 -12.33
N LYS A 160 -15.29 12.93 -13.23
CA LYS A 160 -16.23 11.84 -12.91
C LYS A 160 -15.50 10.64 -12.31
N LEU A 161 -14.35 10.26 -12.88
CA LEU A 161 -13.52 9.17 -12.33
C LEU A 161 -13.03 9.50 -10.92
N THR A 162 -12.56 10.72 -10.71
CA THR A 162 -12.11 11.19 -9.40
C THR A 162 -13.23 11.09 -8.37
N ASP A 163 -14.41 11.59 -8.70
CA ASP A 163 -15.57 11.55 -7.82
C ASP A 163 -16.00 10.11 -7.51
N LYS A 164 -15.99 9.24 -8.51
CA LYS A 164 -16.32 7.83 -8.36
C LYS A 164 -15.42 7.15 -7.33
N TYR A 165 -14.11 7.29 -7.45
CA TYR A 165 -13.17 6.61 -6.57
C TYR A 165 -13.09 7.25 -5.18
N VAL A 166 -13.22 8.55 -5.06
CA VAL A 166 -13.32 9.23 -3.76
C VAL A 166 -14.59 8.80 -3.03
N ASN A 167 -15.72 8.68 -3.72
CA ASN A 167 -16.97 8.24 -3.12
C ASN A 167 -16.95 6.76 -2.72
N THR A 168 -16.26 5.92 -3.48
CA THR A 168 -16.04 4.51 -3.13
C THR A 168 -15.35 4.42 -1.77
N TRP A 169 -14.32 5.23 -1.54
CA TRP A 169 -13.64 5.30 -0.25
C TRP A 169 -14.60 5.71 0.88
N ARG A 170 -15.41 6.75 0.68
CA ARG A 170 -16.36 7.23 1.70
C ARG A 170 -17.36 6.17 2.12
N SER A 171 -17.79 5.31 1.21
CA SER A 171 -18.75 4.25 1.53
C SER A 171 -18.16 3.14 2.39
N GLU A 172 -16.83 3.03 2.44
CA GLU A 172 -16.11 2.05 3.23
C GLU A 172 -15.68 2.57 4.62
N GLU A 173 -15.72 3.87 4.81
CA GLU A 173 -15.38 4.54 6.06
C GLU A 173 -16.45 4.31 7.15
#